data_c12996f2d176aa0ad4c4f9c31fe77039
#
_entry.id   c12996f2d176aa0ad4c4f9c31fe77039
#
_cell.length_a   1.000
_cell.length_b   1.000
_cell.length_c   1.000
_cell.angle_alpha   90.00
_cell.angle_beta   90.00
_cell.angle_gamma   90.00
#
_symmetry.space_group_name_H-M   'P 1'
#
loop_
_entity.id
_entity.type
_entity.pdbx_description
1 polymer ?
#
loop_
_entity_poly.entity_id
_entity_poly.type
_entity_poly.pdbx_seq_one_letter_code
_entity_poly.pdbx_strand_id
1 'polypeptide(L)'
;MPSSTMISGLYFNPIRLFDILKLAGAKKTKSGSWATGIEILEDLSLMGHEIADKIIEWRQLSKLKSTYTDSLPNFINQITGRIHTRFSQALTSTGRLSSSNPNLQNIPIRTNEGKLIRSAFIPDKDNSFLSADYSQIELRVLSHVAKIDQLQNAFQDNLDIHKITASTIFNVPTNEVTETHRYRAKAINFGIIYGISAYGLSKQLRITRKDAQQFIVDYFDRFPGIKEYMNKTIESAKINKYVTT
;
A
#
# COMPACT_ATOMS: atom_id res chain seq x y z
N MET A 1 -1.42 -27.54 12.32
CA MET A 1 -1.58 -26.92 13.65
C MET A 1 -2.13 -25.53 13.44
N PRO A 2 -3.20 -25.08 14.11
CA PRO A 2 -3.69 -23.72 13.97
C PRO A 2 -2.63 -22.76 14.49
N SER A 3 -2.33 -21.72 13.72
CA SER A 3 -1.42 -20.64 14.12
C SER A 3 -2.01 -19.89 15.32
N SER A 4 -1.61 -20.29 16.52
CA SER A 4 -1.94 -19.59 17.74
C SER A 4 -0.97 -18.45 17.94
N THR A 5 -1.46 -17.21 17.93
CA THR A 5 -0.67 -16.03 18.22
C THR A 5 -0.81 -15.69 19.70
N MET A 6 0.30 -15.71 20.45
CA MET A 6 0.30 -15.35 21.87
C MET A 6 0.12 -13.85 22.09
N ILE A 7 -0.79 -13.46 22.96
CA ILE A 7 -0.88 -12.12 23.53
C ILE A 7 -0.53 -12.26 25.01
N SER A 8 0.66 -11.81 25.46
CA SER A 8 1.07 -11.74 26.87
C SER A 8 0.55 -12.93 27.73
N GLY A 9 0.79 -14.16 27.28
CA GLY A 9 0.29 -15.38 27.90
C GLY A 9 -1.13 -15.81 27.54
N LEU A 10 -1.87 -15.00 26.77
CA LEU A 10 -3.18 -15.36 26.25
C LEU A 10 -3.07 -15.78 24.78
N TYR A 11 -3.65 -16.93 24.46
CA TYR A 11 -3.73 -17.42 23.08
C TYR A 11 -4.93 -16.76 22.38
N PHE A 12 -4.68 -16.02 21.29
CA PHE A 12 -5.75 -15.63 20.37
C PHE A 12 -6.21 -16.87 19.60
N ASN A 13 -7.42 -17.33 19.91
CA ASN A 13 -8.03 -18.45 19.23
C ASN A 13 -9.22 -17.96 18.38
N PRO A 14 -9.14 -18.04 17.04
CA PRO A 14 -10.23 -17.68 16.15
C PRO A 14 -11.55 -18.42 16.44
N ILE A 15 -11.49 -19.63 16.96
CA ILE A 15 -12.66 -20.42 17.36
C ILE A 15 -13.45 -19.67 18.43
N ARG A 16 -12.79 -19.09 19.43
CA ARG A 16 -13.47 -18.32 20.49
C ARG A 16 -14.20 -17.09 19.92
N LEU A 17 -13.66 -16.46 18.91
CA LEU A 17 -14.26 -15.28 18.28
C LEU A 17 -15.55 -15.63 17.53
N PHE A 18 -15.58 -16.72 16.80
CA PHE A 18 -16.70 -17.05 15.92
C PHE A 18 -17.63 -18.12 16.48
N ASP A 19 -17.10 -19.15 17.13
CA ASP A 19 -17.93 -20.23 17.68
C ASP A 19 -18.53 -19.88 19.05
N ILE A 20 -17.80 -19.16 19.90
CA ILE A 20 -18.26 -18.78 21.24
C ILE A 20 -19.01 -17.47 21.22
N LEU A 21 -18.42 -16.41 20.63
CA LEU A 21 -19.06 -15.08 20.56
C LEU A 21 -20.10 -15.01 19.44
N LYS A 22 -20.15 -16.00 18.55
CA LYS A 22 -21.10 -16.09 17.41
C LYS A 22 -21.16 -14.81 16.57
N LEU A 23 -20.03 -14.19 16.34
CA LEU A 23 -19.98 -12.96 15.55
C LEU A 23 -20.40 -13.23 14.11
N ALA A 24 -21.26 -12.35 13.59
CA ALA A 24 -21.70 -12.42 12.19
C ALA A 24 -20.53 -12.15 11.22
N GLY A 25 -20.64 -12.62 9.97
CA GLY A 25 -19.62 -12.37 8.95
C GLY A 25 -18.44 -13.34 8.95
N ALA A 26 -18.46 -14.35 9.80
CA ALA A 26 -17.45 -15.39 9.86
C ALA A 26 -17.29 -16.13 8.52
N LYS A 27 -16.06 -16.25 8.03
CA LYS A 27 -15.71 -17.02 6.84
C LYS A 27 -14.65 -18.06 7.19
N LYS A 28 -14.72 -19.21 6.55
CA LYS A 28 -13.68 -20.25 6.67
C LYS A 28 -12.67 -20.12 5.54
N THR A 29 -11.42 -20.41 5.86
CA THR A 29 -10.35 -20.56 4.87
C THR A 29 -10.54 -21.87 4.08
N LYS A 30 -9.78 -22.05 3.00
CA LYS A 30 -9.77 -23.31 2.24
C LYS A 30 -9.38 -24.54 3.09
N SER A 31 -8.63 -24.31 4.16
CA SER A 31 -8.23 -25.35 5.13
C SER A 31 -9.26 -25.61 6.24
N GLY A 32 -10.45 -24.97 6.19
CA GLY A 32 -11.51 -25.12 7.18
C GLY A 32 -11.37 -24.32 8.47
N SER A 33 -10.27 -23.60 8.65
CA SER A 33 -10.05 -22.71 9.80
C SER A 33 -10.83 -21.40 9.64
N TRP A 34 -11.19 -20.74 10.75
CA TRP A 34 -11.79 -19.43 10.71
C TRP A 34 -10.83 -18.39 10.12
N ALA A 35 -11.29 -17.65 9.12
CA ALA A 35 -10.52 -16.56 8.54
C ALA A 35 -10.59 -15.34 9.47
N THR A 36 -9.42 -14.81 9.84
CA THR A 36 -9.27 -13.61 10.67
C THR A 36 -8.41 -12.56 9.94
N GLY A 37 -8.50 -12.50 8.61
CA GLY A 37 -7.83 -11.48 7.81
C GLY A 37 -8.28 -10.08 8.22
N ILE A 38 -7.47 -9.08 7.86
CA ILE A 38 -7.76 -7.68 8.22
C ILE A 38 -9.13 -7.23 7.72
N GLU A 39 -9.55 -7.63 6.52
CA GLU A 39 -10.85 -7.29 5.94
C GLU A 39 -12.02 -7.75 6.81
N ILE A 40 -11.94 -8.98 7.35
CA ILE A 40 -13.01 -9.54 8.20
C ILE A 40 -13.05 -8.81 9.54
N LEU A 41 -11.90 -8.49 10.11
CA LEU A 41 -11.84 -7.74 11.37
C LEU A 41 -12.32 -6.30 11.19
N GLU A 42 -12.03 -5.66 10.06
CA GLU A 42 -12.57 -4.34 9.73
C GLU A 42 -14.08 -4.38 9.52
N ASP A 43 -14.63 -5.40 8.87
CA ASP A 43 -16.08 -5.59 8.72
C ASP A 43 -16.74 -5.77 10.11
N LEU A 44 -16.14 -6.55 11.01
CA LEU A 44 -16.62 -6.73 12.38
C LEU A 44 -16.54 -5.44 13.19
N SER A 45 -15.48 -4.67 13.05
CA SER A 45 -15.34 -3.34 13.66
C SER A 45 -16.45 -2.39 13.20
N LEU A 46 -16.75 -2.36 11.90
CA LEU A 46 -17.85 -1.56 11.35
C LEU A 46 -19.24 -1.99 11.85
N MET A 47 -19.39 -3.27 12.25
CA MET A 47 -20.59 -3.79 12.90
C MET A 47 -20.66 -3.44 14.40
N GLY A 48 -19.68 -2.72 14.96
CA GLY A 48 -19.61 -2.29 16.34
C GLY A 48 -18.99 -3.31 17.30
N HIS A 49 -18.28 -4.31 16.81
CA HIS A 49 -17.60 -5.28 17.68
C HIS A 49 -16.22 -4.76 18.13
N GLU A 50 -16.15 -4.12 19.29
CA GLU A 50 -14.93 -3.55 19.87
C GLU A 50 -13.75 -4.54 19.95
N ILE A 51 -14.03 -5.82 20.12
CA ILE A 51 -12.99 -6.86 20.13
C ILE A 51 -12.21 -6.92 18.83
N ALA A 52 -12.85 -6.60 17.69
CA ALA A 52 -12.19 -6.56 16.40
C ALA A 52 -11.15 -5.44 16.33
N ASP A 53 -11.50 -4.25 16.86
CA ASP A 53 -10.59 -3.10 16.95
C ASP A 53 -9.37 -3.45 17.79
N LYS A 54 -9.58 -4.06 18.95
CA LYS A 54 -8.48 -4.47 19.84
C LYS A 54 -7.57 -5.52 19.21
N ILE A 55 -8.12 -6.44 18.41
CA ILE A 55 -7.32 -7.43 17.69
C ILE A 55 -6.51 -6.75 16.57
N ILE A 56 -7.10 -5.79 15.85
CA ILE A 56 -6.40 -5.03 14.81
C ILE A 56 -5.24 -4.24 15.42
N GLU A 57 -5.51 -3.47 16.48
CA GLU A 57 -4.51 -2.70 17.21
C GLU A 57 -3.37 -3.59 17.72
N TRP A 58 -3.72 -4.68 18.40
CA TRP A 58 -2.74 -5.63 18.92
C TRP A 58 -1.88 -6.23 17.81
N ARG A 59 -2.46 -6.61 16.68
CA ARG A 59 -1.70 -7.17 15.54
C ARG A 59 -0.73 -6.15 14.97
N GLN A 60 -1.14 -4.91 14.86
CA GLN A 60 -0.27 -3.82 14.38
C GLN A 60 0.93 -3.65 15.33
N LEU A 61 0.70 -3.52 16.63
CA LEU A 61 1.75 -3.38 17.63
C LEU A 61 2.65 -4.61 17.71
N SER A 62 2.08 -5.82 17.68
CA SER A 62 2.83 -7.07 17.69
C SER A 62 3.72 -7.22 16.47
N LYS A 63 3.24 -6.80 15.29
CA LYS A 63 4.04 -6.79 14.06
C LYS A 63 5.19 -5.78 14.16
N LEU A 64 4.92 -4.58 14.67
CA LEU A 64 5.98 -3.58 14.88
C LEU A 64 7.03 -4.10 15.85
N LYS A 65 6.59 -4.68 16.96
CA LYS A 65 7.47 -5.24 17.98
C LYS A 65 8.35 -6.35 17.38
N SER A 66 7.75 -7.39 16.82
CA SER A 66 8.48 -8.56 16.33
C SER A 66 9.38 -8.25 15.12
N THR A 67 8.93 -7.36 14.22
CA THR A 67 9.67 -7.06 12.98
C THR A 67 10.80 -6.06 13.20
N TYR A 68 10.60 -5.09 14.10
CA TYR A 68 11.55 -3.99 14.26
C TYR A 68 12.22 -3.99 15.63
N THR A 69 11.49 -3.81 16.73
CA THR A 69 12.14 -3.58 18.03
C THR A 69 12.84 -4.82 18.58
N ASP A 70 12.31 -6.01 18.34
CA ASP A 70 12.93 -7.27 18.79
C ASP A 70 13.96 -7.79 17.76
N SER A 71 13.73 -7.54 16.47
CA SER A 71 14.54 -8.13 15.40
C SER A 71 15.74 -7.27 15.02
N LEU A 72 15.57 -5.95 14.83
CA LEU A 72 16.63 -5.09 14.30
C LEU A 72 17.89 -5.06 15.16
N PRO A 73 17.84 -5.04 16.51
CA PRO A 73 19.06 -5.07 17.33
C PRO A 73 19.95 -6.29 17.07
N ASN A 74 19.36 -7.43 16.64
CA ASN A 74 20.10 -8.64 16.33
C ASN A 74 20.92 -8.54 15.02
N PHE A 75 20.65 -7.52 14.20
CA PHE A 75 21.38 -7.25 12.97
C PHE A 75 22.50 -6.21 13.13
N ILE A 76 22.72 -5.71 14.35
CA ILE A 76 23.82 -4.78 14.61
C ILE A 76 25.15 -5.53 14.45
N ASN A 77 25.95 -5.09 13.50
CA ASN A 77 27.29 -5.61 13.28
C ASN A 77 28.20 -5.20 14.44
N GLN A 78 28.85 -6.15 15.08
CA GLN A 78 29.66 -5.92 16.28
C GLN A 78 30.93 -5.10 16.02
N ILE A 79 31.40 -5.05 14.77
CA ILE A 79 32.59 -4.29 14.39
C ILE A 79 32.24 -2.84 14.09
N THR A 80 31.14 -2.61 13.34
CA THR A 80 30.77 -1.27 12.88
C THR A 80 29.75 -0.57 13.77
N GLY A 81 29.08 -1.30 14.68
CA GLY A 81 27.98 -0.78 15.49
C GLY A 81 26.72 -0.41 14.68
N ARG A 82 26.64 -0.84 13.43
CA ARG A 82 25.60 -0.43 12.47
C ARG A 82 24.82 -1.62 11.93
N ILE A 83 23.63 -1.34 11.39
CA ILE A 83 22.83 -2.32 10.65
C ILE A 83 23.17 -2.20 9.16
N HIS A 84 23.57 -3.30 8.56
CA HIS A 84 23.88 -3.41 7.14
C HIS A 84 22.86 -4.32 6.46
N THR A 85 22.07 -3.76 5.54
CA THR A 85 21.15 -4.56 4.72
C THR A 85 21.88 -5.11 3.49
N ARG A 86 21.33 -6.17 2.95
CA ARG A 86 21.76 -6.74 1.66
C ARG A 86 20.77 -6.33 0.57
N PHE A 87 21.25 -5.61 -0.44
CA PHE A 87 20.46 -5.26 -1.62
C PHE A 87 20.64 -6.29 -2.73
N SER A 88 19.54 -6.67 -3.38
CA SER A 88 19.53 -7.48 -4.60
C SER A 88 18.89 -6.70 -5.73
N GLN A 89 19.57 -6.65 -6.88
CA GLN A 89 19.13 -5.95 -8.10
C GLN A 89 18.30 -6.85 -9.03
N ALA A 90 18.41 -8.16 -8.90
CA ALA A 90 17.85 -9.14 -9.83
C ALA A 90 16.74 -10.02 -9.23
N LEU A 91 16.22 -9.67 -8.05
CA LEU A 91 15.23 -10.51 -7.35
C LEU A 91 13.80 -10.23 -7.77
N THR A 92 13.47 -8.96 -8.08
CA THR A 92 12.11 -8.55 -8.40
C THR A 92 11.85 -8.60 -9.91
N SER A 93 10.67 -9.02 -10.31
CA SER A 93 10.24 -9.00 -11.72
C SER A 93 10.07 -7.60 -12.30
N THR A 94 10.02 -6.58 -11.44
CA THR A 94 9.79 -5.17 -11.82
C THR A 94 11.07 -4.35 -11.97
N GLY A 95 12.26 -4.95 -11.71
CA GLY A 95 13.53 -4.21 -11.70
C GLY A 95 13.76 -3.35 -10.46
N ARG A 96 12.85 -3.36 -9.46
CA ARG A 96 13.07 -2.67 -8.18
C ARG A 96 14.10 -3.40 -7.34
N LEU A 97 14.87 -2.67 -6.52
CA LEU A 97 15.74 -3.26 -5.51
C LEU A 97 14.93 -4.03 -4.47
N SER A 98 15.49 -5.12 -4.00
CA SER A 98 15.01 -5.83 -2.82
C SER A 98 16.03 -5.69 -1.69
N SER A 99 15.55 -5.45 -0.48
CA SER A 99 16.36 -5.32 0.73
C SER A 99 16.08 -6.50 1.67
N SER A 100 17.12 -7.15 2.18
CA SER A 100 17.02 -8.32 3.06
C SER A 100 18.13 -8.34 4.10
N ASN A 101 17.87 -9.05 5.21
CA ASN A 101 18.82 -9.30 6.30
C ASN A 101 19.46 -8.02 6.91
N PRO A 102 18.65 -7.09 7.44
CA PRO A 102 17.18 -7.00 7.49
C PRO A 102 16.59 -6.27 6.28
N ASN A 103 15.26 -6.37 6.07
CA ASN A 103 14.58 -5.53 5.10
C ASN A 103 14.39 -4.12 5.68
N LEU A 104 15.09 -3.13 5.13
CA LEU A 104 15.00 -1.72 5.54
C LEU A 104 14.08 -0.88 4.62
N GLN A 105 13.52 -1.46 3.55
CA GLN A 105 12.61 -0.74 2.65
C GLN A 105 11.19 -0.62 3.18
N ASN A 106 10.82 -1.38 4.22
CA ASN A 106 9.47 -1.41 4.78
C ASN A 106 9.36 -0.79 6.18
N ILE A 107 10.34 0.02 6.59
CA ILE A 107 10.29 0.75 7.87
C ILE A 107 9.04 1.63 7.87
N PRO A 108 8.15 1.50 8.88
CA PRO A 108 6.87 2.19 8.88
C PRO A 108 7.04 3.71 9.06
N ILE A 109 6.11 4.48 8.46
CA ILE A 109 6.12 5.94 8.52
C ILE A 109 4.74 6.54 8.81
N ARG A 110 3.66 5.74 8.71
CA ARG A 110 2.29 6.27 8.75
C ARG A 110 1.74 6.45 10.15
N THR A 111 2.04 5.53 11.05
CA THR A 111 1.58 5.58 12.45
C THR A 111 2.61 6.31 13.33
N ASN A 112 2.17 6.77 14.50
CA ASN A 112 3.06 7.43 15.46
C ASN A 112 4.14 6.46 15.95
N GLU A 113 3.78 5.22 16.24
CA GLU A 113 4.71 4.16 16.65
C GLU A 113 5.73 3.87 15.53
N GLY A 114 5.27 3.86 14.28
CA GLY A 114 6.13 3.69 13.11
C GLY A 114 7.14 4.83 12.96
N LYS A 115 6.72 6.07 13.21
CA LYS A 115 7.61 7.24 13.22
C LYS A 115 8.65 7.15 14.33
N LEU A 116 8.28 6.66 15.53
CA LEU A 116 9.23 6.43 16.62
C LEU A 116 10.27 5.37 16.26
N ILE A 117 9.88 4.27 15.62
CA ILE A 117 10.82 3.26 15.12
C ILE A 117 11.78 3.90 14.10
N ARG A 118 11.27 4.74 13.21
CA ARG A 118 12.08 5.43 12.20
C ARG A 118 13.07 6.41 12.82
N SER A 119 12.68 7.10 13.89
CA SER A 119 13.57 8.05 14.61
C SER A 119 14.74 7.38 15.35
N ALA A 120 14.66 6.05 15.55
CA ALA A 120 15.78 5.29 16.11
C ALA A 120 16.97 5.11 15.14
N PHE A 121 16.74 5.35 13.84
CA PHE A 121 17.82 5.37 12.85
C PHE A 121 18.48 6.74 12.88
N ILE A 122 19.74 6.75 13.28
CA ILE A 122 20.54 7.97 13.42
C ILE A 122 21.75 7.94 12.48
N PRO A 123 22.21 9.07 11.95
CA PRO A 123 23.45 9.15 11.20
C PRO A 123 24.65 8.99 12.11
N ASP A 124 25.84 8.85 11.53
CA ASP A 124 27.09 8.98 12.28
C ASP A 124 27.25 10.39 12.85
N LYS A 125 28.13 10.49 13.86
CA LYS A 125 28.53 11.79 14.43
C LYS A 125 28.95 12.75 13.30
N ASP A 126 28.47 13.98 13.39
CA ASP A 126 28.76 15.07 12.45
C ASP A 126 28.18 14.87 11.03
N ASN A 127 27.30 13.87 10.84
CA ASN A 127 26.57 13.62 9.61
C ASN A 127 25.06 13.87 9.76
N SER A 128 24.38 14.01 8.63
CA SER A 128 22.93 14.15 8.56
C SER A 128 22.35 13.17 7.55
N PHE A 129 21.11 12.72 7.78
CA PHE A 129 20.39 12.00 6.75
C PHE A 129 19.88 12.97 5.68
N LEU A 130 20.18 12.67 4.43
CA LEU A 130 19.54 13.28 3.27
C LEU A 130 18.53 12.28 2.71
N SER A 131 17.26 12.69 2.65
CA SER A 131 16.21 11.90 1.96
C SER A 131 15.74 12.66 0.74
N ALA A 132 15.90 12.05 -0.43
CA ALA A 132 15.44 12.61 -1.69
C ALA A 132 14.55 11.59 -2.40
N ASP A 133 13.41 12.05 -2.93
CA ASP A 133 12.47 11.23 -3.67
C ASP A 133 12.00 11.98 -4.92
N TYR A 134 11.88 11.24 -6.03
CA TYR A 134 11.36 11.83 -7.25
C TYR A 134 9.85 12.06 -7.13
N SER A 135 9.42 13.32 -7.33
CA SER A 135 8.00 13.66 -7.28
C SER A 135 7.24 13.00 -8.45
N GLN A 136 6.28 12.13 -8.11
CA GLN A 136 5.35 11.50 -9.06
C GLN A 136 6.05 10.78 -10.22
N ILE A 137 7.23 10.20 -9.99
CA ILE A 137 8.11 9.67 -11.07
C ILE A 137 7.40 8.67 -11.98
N GLU A 138 6.59 7.77 -11.44
CA GLU A 138 5.89 6.74 -12.21
C GLU A 138 4.89 7.37 -13.21
N LEU A 139 4.18 8.41 -12.80
CA LEU A 139 3.28 9.16 -13.69
C LEU A 139 4.05 9.99 -14.72
N ARG A 140 5.20 10.54 -14.35
CA ARG A 140 6.09 11.27 -15.30
C ARG A 140 6.63 10.33 -16.37
N VAL A 141 7.13 9.16 -15.97
CA VAL A 141 7.60 8.13 -16.90
C VAL A 141 6.45 7.68 -17.80
N LEU A 142 5.28 7.38 -17.23
CA LEU A 142 4.09 7.00 -18.00
C LEU A 142 3.71 8.07 -19.02
N SER A 143 3.67 9.35 -18.62
CA SER A 143 3.32 10.45 -19.50
C SER A 143 4.28 10.57 -20.69
N HIS A 144 5.56 10.29 -20.47
CA HIS A 144 6.59 10.33 -21.51
C HIS A 144 6.48 9.13 -22.46
N VAL A 145 6.46 7.91 -21.90
CA VAL A 145 6.45 6.65 -22.68
C VAL A 145 5.15 6.51 -23.48
N ALA A 146 4.03 6.83 -22.87
CA ALA A 146 2.71 6.77 -23.51
C ALA A 146 2.36 8.03 -24.32
N LYS A 147 3.22 9.04 -24.34
CA LYS A 147 3.05 10.34 -25.06
C LYS A 147 1.69 10.99 -24.74
N ILE A 148 1.42 11.15 -23.44
CA ILE A 148 0.15 11.72 -22.97
C ILE A 148 0.32 13.21 -22.74
N ASP A 149 -0.02 14.02 -23.73
CA ASP A 149 0.19 15.48 -23.74
C ASP A 149 -0.46 16.16 -22.52
N GLN A 150 -1.67 15.73 -22.11
CA GLN A 150 -2.35 16.32 -20.96
C GLN A 150 -1.53 16.16 -19.66
N LEU A 151 -0.88 15.00 -19.47
CA LEU A 151 -0.02 14.77 -18.30
C LEU A 151 1.30 15.53 -18.44
N GLN A 152 1.88 15.56 -19.65
CA GLN A 152 3.14 16.28 -19.90
C GLN A 152 2.95 17.78 -19.62
N ASN A 153 1.89 18.38 -20.15
CA ASN A 153 1.57 19.78 -19.90
C ASN A 153 1.33 20.06 -18.41
N ALA A 154 0.55 19.20 -17.74
CA ALA A 154 0.32 19.35 -16.30
C ALA A 154 1.63 19.29 -15.49
N PHE A 155 2.59 18.45 -15.88
CA PHE A 155 3.90 18.41 -15.22
C PHE A 155 4.80 19.59 -15.55
N GLN A 156 4.72 20.14 -16.78
CA GLN A 156 5.42 21.37 -17.15
C GLN A 156 4.91 22.57 -16.34
N ASP A 157 3.60 22.63 -16.12
CA ASP A 157 2.94 23.65 -15.30
C ASP A 157 3.07 23.40 -13.78
N ASN A 158 3.87 22.41 -13.38
CA ASN A 158 4.06 21.99 -11.99
C ASN A 158 2.76 21.64 -11.25
N LEU A 159 1.75 21.16 -11.96
CA LEU A 159 0.48 20.77 -11.39
C LEU A 159 0.59 19.42 -10.67
N ASP A 160 -0.12 19.29 -9.57
CA ASP A 160 -0.24 18.02 -8.83
C ASP A 160 -1.37 17.17 -9.43
N ILE A 161 -1.00 16.15 -10.19
CA ILE A 161 -1.95 15.23 -10.85
C ILE A 161 -2.89 14.57 -9.83
N HIS A 162 -2.43 14.28 -8.63
CA HIS A 162 -3.29 13.69 -7.59
C HIS A 162 -4.33 14.69 -7.08
N LYS A 163 -4.00 15.98 -7.01
CA LYS A 163 -4.97 17.04 -6.70
C LYS A 163 -5.99 17.22 -7.82
N ILE A 164 -5.55 17.19 -9.07
CA ILE A 164 -6.44 17.27 -10.23
C ILE A 164 -7.41 16.10 -10.24
N THR A 165 -6.91 14.90 -10.06
CA THR A 165 -7.73 13.68 -9.97
C THR A 165 -8.71 13.75 -8.81
N ALA A 166 -8.26 14.23 -7.65
CA ALA A 166 -9.11 14.42 -6.47
C ALA A 166 -10.25 15.40 -6.73
N SER A 167 -9.93 16.56 -7.32
CA SER A 167 -10.93 17.57 -7.70
C SER A 167 -12.02 16.97 -8.59
N THR A 168 -11.64 16.16 -9.57
CA THR A 168 -12.57 15.52 -10.50
C THR A 168 -13.41 14.44 -9.81
N ILE A 169 -12.78 13.53 -9.06
CA ILE A 169 -13.46 12.37 -8.46
C ILE A 169 -14.41 12.78 -7.33
N PHE A 170 -13.99 13.75 -6.51
CA PHE A 170 -14.78 14.20 -5.36
C PHE A 170 -15.65 15.41 -5.67
N ASN A 171 -15.61 15.89 -6.92
CA ASN A 171 -16.36 17.06 -7.40
C ASN A 171 -16.17 18.28 -6.50
N VAL A 172 -14.93 18.58 -6.16
CA VAL A 172 -14.53 19.74 -5.34
C VAL A 172 -13.52 20.60 -6.11
N PRO A 173 -13.54 21.92 -5.96
CA PRO A 173 -12.52 22.79 -6.55
C PRO A 173 -11.11 22.38 -6.12
N THR A 174 -10.12 22.54 -7.01
CA THR A 174 -8.73 22.12 -6.74
C THR A 174 -8.12 22.76 -5.49
N ASN A 175 -8.52 24.01 -5.17
CA ASN A 175 -8.09 24.72 -3.96
C ASN A 175 -8.74 24.18 -2.67
N GLU A 176 -9.84 23.44 -2.77
CA GLU A 176 -10.56 22.82 -1.64
C GLU A 176 -10.19 21.33 -1.47
N VAL A 177 -9.32 20.80 -2.31
CA VAL A 177 -8.83 19.42 -2.19
C VAL A 177 -8.03 19.25 -0.89
N THR A 178 -8.56 18.47 0.03
CA THR A 178 -7.90 18.13 1.29
C THR A 178 -6.78 17.10 1.07
N GLU A 179 -5.87 16.96 2.04
CA GLU A 179 -4.86 15.91 2.02
C GLU A 179 -5.46 14.49 1.96
N THR A 180 -6.63 14.29 2.59
CA THR A 180 -7.35 13.01 2.50
C THR A 180 -7.86 12.74 1.08
N HIS A 181 -8.43 13.75 0.42
CA HIS A 181 -8.85 13.64 -0.99
C HIS A 181 -7.66 13.33 -1.89
N ARG A 182 -6.56 14.06 -1.72
CA ARG A 182 -5.32 13.84 -2.45
C ARG A 182 -4.74 12.43 -2.26
N TYR A 183 -4.74 11.94 -1.01
CA TYR A 183 -4.28 10.60 -0.69
C TYR A 183 -5.13 9.50 -1.36
N ARG A 184 -6.46 9.65 -1.32
CA ARG A 184 -7.38 8.74 -2.01
C ARG A 184 -7.16 8.77 -3.53
N ALA A 185 -7.04 9.95 -4.11
CA ALA A 185 -6.77 10.11 -5.54
C ALA A 185 -5.42 9.51 -5.95
N LYS A 186 -4.39 9.62 -5.10
CA LYS A 186 -3.11 8.92 -5.30
C LYS A 186 -3.31 7.41 -5.40
N ALA A 187 -4.08 6.83 -4.49
CA ALA A 187 -4.37 5.40 -4.50
C ALA A 187 -5.18 4.98 -5.75
N ILE A 188 -6.09 5.83 -6.22
CA ILE A 188 -6.86 5.61 -7.46
C ILE A 188 -5.95 5.66 -8.68
N ASN A 189 -5.15 6.71 -8.83
CA ASN A 189 -4.23 6.88 -9.97
C ASN A 189 -3.32 5.65 -10.13
N PHE A 190 -2.65 5.24 -9.06
CA PHE A 190 -1.80 4.07 -9.10
C PHE A 190 -2.60 2.77 -9.25
N GLY A 191 -3.72 2.64 -8.56
CA GLY A 191 -4.58 1.47 -8.69
C GLY A 191 -5.02 1.24 -10.13
N ILE A 192 -5.51 2.26 -10.82
CA ILE A 192 -5.96 2.15 -12.22
C ILE A 192 -4.80 1.83 -13.15
N ILE A 193 -3.65 2.48 -13.00
CA ILE A 193 -2.46 2.23 -13.83
C ILE A 193 -1.96 0.79 -13.65
N TYR A 194 -2.05 0.25 -12.44
CA TYR A 194 -1.69 -1.14 -12.16
C TYR A 194 -2.83 -2.14 -12.40
N GLY A 195 -3.92 -1.71 -13.03
CA GLY A 195 -5.00 -2.58 -13.47
C GLY A 195 -5.95 -3.03 -12.36
N ILE A 196 -6.19 -2.20 -11.36
CA ILE A 196 -7.17 -2.50 -10.30
C ILE A 196 -8.56 -2.73 -10.91
N SER A 197 -9.25 -3.76 -10.46
CA SER A 197 -10.64 -3.99 -10.85
C SER A 197 -11.58 -3.03 -10.10
N ALA A 198 -12.80 -2.83 -10.65
CA ALA A 198 -13.83 -2.05 -9.95
C ALA A 198 -14.16 -2.63 -8.56
N TYR A 199 -14.05 -3.95 -8.39
CA TYR A 199 -14.20 -4.59 -7.09
C TYR A 199 -13.05 -4.21 -6.13
N GLY A 200 -11.80 -4.30 -6.59
CA GLY A 200 -10.64 -3.89 -5.77
C GLY A 200 -10.71 -2.42 -5.36
N LEU A 201 -11.06 -1.53 -6.32
CA LEU A 201 -11.20 -0.11 -6.08
C LEU A 201 -12.35 0.21 -5.10
N SER A 202 -13.51 -0.46 -5.24
CA SER A 202 -14.66 -0.27 -4.34
C SER A 202 -14.32 -0.64 -2.89
N LYS A 203 -13.57 -1.71 -2.68
CA LYS A 203 -13.08 -2.11 -1.35
C LYS A 203 -12.09 -1.10 -0.79
N GLN A 204 -11.13 -0.66 -1.58
CA GLN A 204 -10.10 0.30 -1.14
C GLN A 204 -10.67 1.66 -0.74
N LEU A 205 -11.69 2.13 -1.46
CA LEU A 205 -12.31 3.43 -1.22
C LEU A 205 -13.55 3.36 -0.32
N ARG A 206 -14.05 2.15 0.00
CA ARG A 206 -15.30 1.91 0.72
C ARG A 206 -16.51 2.57 0.04
N ILE A 207 -16.62 2.36 -1.27
CA ILE A 207 -17.71 2.85 -2.14
C ILE A 207 -18.40 1.67 -2.83
N THR A 208 -19.50 1.94 -3.52
CA THR A 208 -20.18 0.90 -4.30
C THR A 208 -19.31 0.46 -5.50
N ARG A 209 -19.49 -0.77 -5.95
CA ARG A 209 -18.83 -1.28 -7.15
C ARG A 209 -19.20 -0.46 -8.39
N LYS A 210 -20.42 0.06 -8.43
CA LYS A 210 -20.92 0.91 -9.52
C LYS A 210 -20.16 2.22 -9.57
N ASP A 211 -19.98 2.89 -8.43
CA ASP A 211 -19.23 4.15 -8.36
C ASP A 211 -17.74 3.93 -8.69
N ALA A 212 -17.16 2.84 -8.19
CA ALA A 212 -15.79 2.48 -8.55
C ALA A 212 -15.61 2.22 -10.05
N GLN A 213 -16.59 1.57 -10.69
CA GLN A 213 -16.58 1.37 -12.15
C GLN A 213 -16.66 2.71 -12.87
N GLN A 214 -17.53 3.61 -12.42
CA GLN A 214 -17.66 4.94 -13.01
C GLN A 214 -16.37 5.73 -12.89
N PHE A 215 -15.71 5.70 -11.73
CA PHE A 215 -14.41 6.37 -11.55
C PHE A 215 -13.33 5.86 -12.52
N ILE A 216 -13.30 4.55 -12.79
CA ILE A 216 -12.37 3.98 -13.77
C ILE A 216 -12.69 4.50 -15.19
N VAL A 217 -13.96 4.58 -15.55
CA VAL A 217 -14.39 5.12 -16.85
C VAL A 217 -13.98 6.58 -16.97
N ASP A 218 -14.36 7.43 -16.00
CA ASP A 218 -14.06 8.86 -15.99
C ASP A 218 -12.55 9.15 -16.05
N TYR A 219 -11.76 8.31 -15.38
CA TYR A 219 -10.31 8.40 -15.40
C TYR A 219 -9.74 8.16 -16.82
N PHE A 220 -10.20 7.11 -17.49
CA PHE A 220 -9.75 6.80 -18.84
C PHE A 220 -10.31 7.75 -19.88
N ASP A 221 -11.49 8.33 -19.68
CA ASP A 221 -12.04 9.37 -20.54
C ASP A 221 -11.23 10.67 -20.42
N ARG A 222 -10.73 10.97 -19.23
CA ARG A 222 -9.85 12.11 -19.01
C ARG A 222 -8.43 11.89 -19.55
N PHE A 223 -7.93 10.65 -19.46
CA PHE A 223 -6.59 10.27 -19.90
C PHE A 223 -6.63 9.10 -20.88
N PRO A 224 -7.21 9.28 -22.08
CA PRO A 224 -7.43 8.18 -23.04
C PRO A 224 -6.11 7.51 -23.47
N GLY A 225 -5.00 8.27 -23.54
CA GLY A 225 -3.69 7.76 -23.88
C GLY A 225 -3.17 6.69 -22.91
N ILE A 226 -3.58 6.73 -21.63
CA ILE A 226 -3.22 5.68 -20.66
C ILE A 226 -3.86 4.36 -21.06
N LYS A 227 -5.16 4.36 -21.36
CA LYS A 227 -5.89 3.16 -21.77
C LYS A 227 -5.34 2.58 -23.07
N GLU A 228 -5.06 3.44 -24.02
CA GLU A 228 -4.48 3.05 -25.31
C GLU A 228 -3.10 2.39 -25.12
N TYR A 229 -2.23 3.02 -24.34
CA TYR A 229 -0.91 2.47 -24.02
C TYR A 229 -1.01 1.11 -23.31
N MET A 230 -1.88 0.97 -22.32
CA MET A 230 -2.09 -0.29 -21.61
C MET A 230 -2.54 -1.40 -22.57
N ASN A 231 -3.53 -1.12 -23.42
CA ASN A 231 -4.03 -2.09 -24.38
C ASN A 231 -2.95 -2.50 -25.38
N LYS A 232 -2.23 -1.55 -25.97
CA LYS A 232 -1.11 -1.82 -26.89
C LYS A 232 -0.02 -2.67 -26.24
N THR A 233 0.31 -2.36 -24.98
CA THR A 233 1.33 -3.12 -24.23
C THR A 233 0.88 -4.56 -23.97
N ILE A 234 -0.38 -4.76 -23.59
CA ILE A 234 -0.95 -6.09 -23.37
C ILE A 234 -0.97 -6.90 -24.67
N GLU A 235 -1.40 -6.30 -25.79
CA GLU A 235 -1.41 -6.95 -27.10
C GLU A 235 0.01 -7.31 -27.56
N SER A 236 0.95 -6.38 -27.46
CA SER A 236 2.36 -6.62 -27.76
C SER A 236 2.91 -7.77 -26.91
N ALA A 237 2.64 -7.79 -25.61
CA ALA A 237 3.08 -8.86 -24.73
C ALA A 237 2.48 -10.24 -25.10
N LYS A 238 1.23 -10.28 -25.56
CA LYS A 238 0.60 -11.53 -26.03
C LYS A 238 1.27 -12.08 -27.28
N ILE A 239 1.71 -11.20 -28.19
CA ILE A 239 2.38 -11.57 -29.44
C ILE A 239 3.84 -11.95 -29.16
N ASN A 240 4.57 -11.07 -28.51
CA ASN A 240 6.02 -11.20 -28.34
C ASN A 240 6.43 -12.09 -27.16
N LYS A 241 5.50 -12.37 -26.21
CA LYS A 241 5.73 -13.13 -24.98
C LYS A 241 6.67 -12.46 -23.97
N TYR A 242 7.00 -11.19 -24.18
CA TYR A 242 7.78 -10.36 -23.25
C TYR A 242 7.32 -8.91 -23.31
N VAL A 243 7.73 -8.12 -22.32
CA VAL A 243 7.66 -6.67 -22.31
C VAL A 243 9.07 -6.10 -22.12
N THR A 244 9.31 -4.92 -22.68
CA THR A 244 10.59 -4.20 -22.50
C THR A 244 10.39 -3.11 -21.47
N THR A 245 11.35 -2.99 -20.53
CA THR A 245 11.39 -1.95 -19.49
C THR A 245 12.28 -0.79 -19.94
#